data_aa98516e99a487fcd39bae563675fbc5
#
_entry.id   aa98516e99a487fcd39bae563675fbc5
#
_cell.length_a   1.000
_cell.length_b   1.000
_cell.length_c   1.000
_cell.angle_alpha   90.00
_cell.angle_beta   90.00
_cell.angle_gamma   90.00
#
_symmetry.space_group_name_H-M   'P 1'
#
loop_
_entity.id
_entity.type
_entity.pdbx_description
1 polymer ?
#
loop_
_entity_poly.entity_id
_entity_poly.type
_entity_poly.pdbx_seq_one_letter_code
_entity_poly.pdbx_strand_id
1 'polypeptide(L)'
;MNNNISRRDFLVTSALGLLGTHCMLHADTQGAAMPIIDIHQHTPFSGRTDEQLMLHQRNNKITKTILLPAGRSNKLAAGVMPVGHTYEFIQKNPGGAYEYFSNDDVNAEGAVKEIERYLDKGAIGIGELKDKVPCDSEYIIKVAELARDRGVPMLMHFQEGMYNVGFERFHTVLEKFPTVKFIGHAMTFWCHVDKNYTAKDGLYPKTKITPGGLTDRWLTDYPNFYGDVSAGSGTNALLRQPDFGKSFVERHQDKLLFGSDCSCRTGVGPTCSSVEKFAMWRTLGISEAVLRKVQYLNAKKMFNFKDIA
;
A
#
# COMPACT_ATOMS: atom_id res chain seq x y z
N MET A 1 68.10 -17.70 -38.88
CA MET A 1 67.43 -18.69 -39.70
C MET A 1 66.05 -18.12 -40.04
N ASN A 2 65.91 -17.66 -41.28
CA ASN A 2 64.71 -17.07 -41.80
C ASN A 2 63.75 -18.16 -42.26
N ASN A 3 62.53 -18.20 -41.74
CA ASN A 3 61.44 -18.98 -42.32
C ASN A 3 60.43 -18.03 -42.99
N ASN A 4 60.58 -17.89 -44.29
CA ASN A 4 59.58 -17.24 -45.17
C ASN A 4 58.37 -18.16 -45.31
N ILE A 5 57.20 -17.68 -44.82
CA ILE A 5 55.90 -18.29 -45.12
C ILE A 5 55.46 -17.81 -46.49
N SER A 6 55.24 -18.75 -47.38
CA SER A 6 54.85 -18.53 -48.77
C SER A 6 53.44 -17.97 -48.96
N ARG A 7 53.28 -17.03 -49.88
CA ARG A 7 52.00 -16.42 -50.25
C ARG A 7 50.94 -17.38 -50.83
N ARG A 8 51.23 -18.67 -50.86
CA ARG A 8 50.27 -19.68 -51.37
C ARG A 8 49.37 -20.31 -50.31
N ASP A 9 49.74 -20.19 -49.05
CA ASP A 9 48.95 -20.78 -47.98
C ASP A 9 47.78 -19.90 -47.51
N PHE A 10 47.64 -18.71 -48.12
CA PHE A 10 46.58 -17.75 -47.74
C PHE A 10 45.31 -17.84 -48.61
N LEU A 11 45.28 -18.72 -49.62
CA LEU A 11 44.18 -18.76 -50.61
C LEU A 11 43.34 -20.05 -50.59
N VAL A 12 43.48 -20.93 -49.61
CA VAL A 12 42.71 -22.19 -49.53
C VAL A 12 41.69 -22.24 -48.39
N THR A 13 41.61 -21.21 -47.55
CA THR A 13 40.66 -21.19 -46.41
C THR A 13 39.54 -20.16 -46.56
N SER A 14 39.17 -19.77 -47.78
CA SER A 14 38.12 -18.76 -48.02
C SER A 14 36.94 -19.28 -48.80
N ALA A 15 36.59 -20.54 -48.67
CA ALA A 15 35.41 -21.08 -49.36
C ALA A 15 34.73 -22.19 -48.59
N LEU A 16 34.25 -21.91 -47.38
CA LEU A 16 33.22 -22.75 -46.75
C LEU A 16 32.68 -21.95 -45.51
N GLY A 17 31.42 -21.53 -45.60
CA GLY A 17 30.72 -21.10 -44.38
C GLY A 17 29.87 -19.83 -44.51
N LEU A 18 29.18 -19.59 -45.62
CA LEU A 18 27.99 -18.75 -45.59
C LEU A 18 26.79 -19.61 -45.19
N LEU A 19 26.80 -20.14 -43.99
CA LEU A 19 25.60 -20.54 -43.27
C LEU A 19 25.28 -19.39 -42.30
N GLY A 20 24.38 -18.52 -42.78
CA GLY A 20 23.81 -17.44 -41.96
C GLY A 20 23.08 -18.00 -40.77
N THR A 21 23.77 -18.09 -39.64
CA THR A 21 23.09 -18.03 -38.36
C THR A 21 22.57 -16.60 -38.20
N HIS A 22 21.31 -16.39 -38.55
CA HIS A 22 20.55 -15.30 -38.03
C HIS A 22 20.49 -15.53 -36.49
N CYS A 23 21.50 -15.04 -35.79
CA CYS A 23 21.30 -14.65 -34.40
C CYS A 23 20.23 -13.57 -34.42
N MET A 24 18.96 -13.98 -34.31
CA MET A 24 17.95 -13.06 -33.84
C MET A 24 18.47 -12.59 -32.48
N LEU A 25 19.04 -11.41 -32.45
CA LEU A 25 19.08 -10.58 -31.28
C LEU A 25 17.62 -10.46 -30.86
N HIS A 26 17.17 -11.35 -30.01
CA HIS A 26 16.05 -11.06 -29.14
C HIS A 26 16.54 -9.82 -28.38
N ALA A 27 16.14 -8.64 -28.86
CA ALA A 27 16.08 -7.49 -28.01
C ALA A 27 15.20 -7.96 -26.83
N ASP A 28 15.83 -8.28 -25.71
CA ASP A 28 15.15 -8.29 -24.45
C ASP A 28 14.48 -6.92 -24.36
N THR A 29 13.22 -6.86 -24.77
CA THR A 29 12.33 -5.82 -24.29
C THR A 29 12.29 -6.06 -22.80
N GLN A 30 13.23 -5.44 -22.07
CA GLN A 30 13.07 -5.25 -20.63
C GLN A 30 11.73 -4.53 -20.53
N GLY A 31 10.69 -5.31 -20.27
CA GLY A 31 9.35 -4.79 -20.05
C GLY A 31 9.47 -3.69 -19.02
N ALA A 32 8.87 -2.54 -19.28
CA ALA A 32 8.87 -1.42 -18.35
C ALA A 32 8.59 -1.95 -16.94
N ALA A 33 9.41 -1.56 -15.96
CA ALA A 33 9.28 -2.06 -14.60
C ALA A 33 7.83 -1.85 -14.14
N MET A 34 7.24 -2.86 -13.52
CA MET A 34 5.85 -2.80 -13.05
C MET A 34 5.64 -1.58 -12.14
N PRO A 35 4.70 -0.68 -12.46
CA PRO A 35 4.42 0.46 -11.59
C PRO A 35 3.97 -0.01 -10.19
N ILE A 36 4.34 0.75 -9.16
CA ILE A 36 3.95 0.49 -7.77
C ILE A 36 3.28 1.73 -7.21
N ILE A 37 2.09 1.58 -6.64
CA ILE A 37 1.37 2.62 -5.92
C ILE A 37 1.43 2.31 -4.42
N ASP A 38 2.09 3.18 -3.66
CA ASP A 38 2.11 3.13 -2.20
C ASP A 38 0.95 3.96 -1.65
N ILE A 39 -0.09 3.30 -1.15
CA ILE A 39 -1.29 4.00 -0.67
C ILE A 39 -1.17 4.52 0.76
N HIS A 40 -0.05 4.24 1.45
CA HIS A 40 0.09 4.56 2.87
C HIS A 40 1.47 5.12 3.18
N GLN A 41 1.57 6.44 3.16
CA GLN A 41 2.75 7.17 3.58
C GLN A 41 2.38 8.43 4.36
N HIS A 42 3.32 8.89 5.16
CA HIS A 42 3.18 10.10 5.97
C HIS A 42 4.31 11.07 5.72
N THR A 43 4.03 12.37 5.94
CA THR A 43 5.06 13.41 5.86
C THR A 43 4.77 14.57 6.80
N PRO A 44 5.79 14.99 7.61
CA PRO A 44 6.99 14.24 8.01
C PRO A 44 6.63 12.99 8.81
N PHE A 45 7.58 12.07 9.04
CA PHE A 45 7.30 10.83 9.79
C PHE A 45 8.51 10.35 10.57
N SER A 46 8.41 10.23 11.90
CA SER A 46 9.51 9.76 12.79
C SER A 46 10.82 10.51 12.55
N GLY A 47 10.75 11.83 12.36
CA GLY A 47 11.92 12.67 12.06
C GLY A 47 12.46 12.52 10.63
N ARG A 48 11.76 11.80 9.73
CA ARG A 48 12.02 11.82 8.30
C ARG A 48 11.48 13.10 7.69
N THR A 49 12.28 13.80 6.87
CA THR A 49 11.86 14.99 6.14
C THR A 49 11.14 14.64 4.83
N ASP A 50 10.55 15.65 4.19
CA ASP A 50 9.90 15.52 2.89
C ASP A 50 10.88 15.06 1.80
N GLU A 51 12.12 15.59 1.78
CA GLU A 51 13.16 15.19 0.83
C GLU A 51 13.58 13.73 1.05
N GLN A 52 13.65 13.32 2.30
CA GLN A 52 13.95 11.92 2.65
C GLN A 52 12.79 10.98 2.27
N LEU A 53 11.53 11.42 2.35
CA LEU A 53 10.39 10.68 1.80
C LEU A 53 10.57 10.48 0.29
N MET A 54 10.86 11.55 -0.45
CA MET A 54 11.07 11.46 -1.89
C MET A 54 12.24 10.53 -2.27
N LEU A 55 13.33 10.56 -1.50
CA LEU A 55 14.44 9.63 -1.67
C LEU A 55 14.02 8.17 -1.41
N HIS A 56 13.29 7.95 -0.31
CA HIS A 56 12.75 6.64 0.06
C HIS A 56 11.90 6.04 -1.07
N GLN A 57 10.97 6.82 -1.61
CA GLN A 57 10.07 6.37 -2.67
C GLN A 57 10.83 6.05 -3.97
N ARG A 58 11.78 6.91 -4.36
CA ARG A 58 12.65 6.63 -5.53
C ARG A 58 13.45 5.34 -5.37
N ASN A 59 14.07 5.13 -4.21
CA ASN A 59 14.90 3.94 -3.96
C ASN A 59 14.06 2.65 -3.97
N ASN A 60 12.78 2.72 -3.59
CA ASN A 60 11.83 1.61 -3.67
C ASN A 60 11.10 1.52 -5.01
N LYS A 61 11.44 2.36 -6.01
CA LYS A 61 10.80 2.40 -7.33
C LYS A 61 9.28 2.61 -7.26
N ILE A 62 8.82 3.34 -6.25
CA ILE A 62 7.42 3.72 -6.12
C ILE A 62 7.10 4.79 -7.16
N THR A 63 6.09 4.54 -7.98
CA THR A 63 5.68 5.43 -9.08
C THR A 63 4.63 6.45 -8.62
N LYS A 64 3.80 6.08 -7.66
CA LYS A 64 2.81 6.99 -7.06
C LYS A 64 2.66 6.73 -5.58
N THR A 65 2.46 7.80 -4.81
CA THR A 65 2.32 7.75 -3.35
C THR A 65 1.07 8.49 -2.92
N ILE A 66 0.29 7.91 -2.01
CA ILE A 66 -0.80 8.60 -1.32
C ILE A 66 -0.32 8.96 0.09
N LEU A 67 -0.39 10.25 0.42
CA LEU A 67 0.00 10.78 1.71
C LEU A 67 -1.20 10.88 2.64
N LEU A 68 -1.05 10.34 3.84
CA LEU A 68 -2.07 10.29 4.87
C LEU A 68 -1.68 11.28 5.98
N PRO A 69 -2.37 12.41 6.13
CA PRO A 69 -2.08 13.41 7.15
C PRO A 69 -2.61 13.01 8.53
N ALA A 70 -2.09 13.65 9.57
CA ALA A 70 -2.69 13.63 10.89
C ALA A 70 -3.96 14.49 10.95
N GLY A 71 -4.77 14.28 11.98
CA GLY A 71 -5.77 15.24 12.42
C GLY A 71 -5.12 16.48 13.04
N ARG A 72 -5.92 17.51 13.32
CA ARG A 72 -5.44 18.81 13.84
C ARG A 72 -4.67 18.72 15.17
N SER A 73 -4.92 17.70 15.97
CA SER A 73 -4.22 17.49 17.25
C SER A 73 -2.92 16.67 17.12
N ASN A 74 -2.45 16.35 15.91
CA ASN A 74 -1.28 15.50 15.66
C ASN A 74 -1.36 14.14 16.38
N LYS A 75 -2.55 13.53 16.43
CA LYS A 75 -2.76 12.25 17.13
C LYS A 75 -2.17 11.04 16.39
N LEU A 76 -1.87 11.18 15.09
CA LEU A 76 -1.02 10.20 14.43
C LEU A 76 0.37 10.24 15.05
N ALA A 77 0.90 9.09 15.41
CA ALA A 77 2.19 8.98 16.07
C ALA A 77 3.32 9.65 15.27
N ALA A 78 4.41 10.01 15.97
CA ALA A 78 5.72 10.22 15.36
C ALA A 78 5.86 11.43 14.43
N GLY A 79 5.23 12.53 14.79
CA GLY A 79 5.47 13.84 14.15
C GLY A 79 4.83 14.01 12.78
N VAL A 80 3.84 13.19 12.44
CA VAL A 80 3.02 13.41 11.24
C VAL A 80 2.23 14.70 11.40
N MET A 81 2.27 15.56 10.40
CA MET A 81 1.62 16.87 10.43
C MET A 81 0.16 16.81 9.95
N PRO A 82 -0.67 17.79 10.36
CA PRO A 82 -2.03 17.94 9.83
C PRO A 82 -2.07 18.15 8.32
N VAL A 83 -3.25 17.97 7.75
CA VAL A 83 -3.52 17.99 6.30
C VAL A 83 -3.01 19.25 5.56
N GLY A 84 -2.92 20.38 6.24
CA GLY A 84 -2.33 21.62 5.68
C GLY A 84 -0.90 21.43 5.19
N HIS A 85 -0.06 20.78 5.97
CA HIS A 85 1.33 20.48 5.58
C HIS A 85 1.38 19.56 4.35
N THR A 86 0.58 18.48 4.36
CA THR A 86 0.50 17.56 3.23
C THR A 86 0.04 18.26 1.95
N TYR A 87 -0.97 19.14 2.06
CA TYR A 87 -1.42 19.96 0.93
C TYR A 87 -0.30 20.85 0.38
N GLU A 88 0.44 21.55 1.25
CA GLU A 88 1.58 22.37 0.83
C GLU A 88 2.68 21.53 0.15
N PHE A 89 2.96 20.33 0.66
CA PHE A 89 3.89 19.41 0.01
C PHE A 89 3.44 19.06 -1.42
N ILE A 90 2.16 18.76 -1.63
CA ILE A 90 1.61 18.49 -2.97
C ILE A 90 1.77 19.69 -3.91
N GLN A 91 1.50 20.92 -3.41
CA GLN A 91 1.66 22.15 -4.22
C GLN A 91 3.11 22.41 -4.62
N LYS A 92 4.07 22.07 -3.76
CA LYS A 92 5.51 22.19 -4.03
C LYS A 92 6.06 21.10 -4.95
N ASN A 93 5.33 19.97 -5.08
CA ASN A 93 5.75 18.80 -5.88
C ASN A 93 4.70 18.46 -6.95
N PRO A 94 4.43 19.36 -7.90
CA PRO A 94 3.48 19.10 -8.98
C PRO A 94 4.02 17.98 -9.89
N GLY A 95 3.17 17.26 -10.57
CA GLY A 95 3.58 16.21 -11.51
C GLY A 95 2.91 14.86 -11.26
N GLY A 96 2.02 14.80 -10.26
CA GLY A 96 1.12 13.67 -10.06
C GLY A 96 1.77 12.41 -9.46
N ALA A 97 3.03 12.49 -9.01
CA ALA A 97 3.66 11.38 -8.29
C ALA A 97 3.11 11.21 -6.87
N TYR A 98 2.53 12.27 -6.32
CA TYR A 98 1.97 12.32 -4.97
C TYR A 98 0.53 12.77 -5.01
N GLU A 99 -0.30 12.06 -4.27
CA GLU A 99 -1.68 12.39 -3.96
C GLU A 99 -1.85 12.42 -2.44
N TYR A 100 -2.98 12.87 -1.95
CA TYR A 100 -3.22 12.92 -0.52
C TYR A 100 -4.67 12.65 -0.14
N PHE A 101 -4.85 12.21 1.10
CA PHE A 101 -6.16 12.13 1.75
C PHE A 101 -6.39 13.35 2.63
N SER A 102 -7.64 13.65 2.86
CA SER A 102 -8.04 14.59 3.89
C SER A 102 -8.22 13.89 5.22
N ASN A 103 -7.90 14.56 6.31
CA ASN A 103 -8.12 14.03 7.66
C ASN A 103 -8.31 15.17 8.67
N ASP A 104 -9.07 14.88 9.73
CA ASP A 104 -9.13 15.69 10.94
C ASP A 104 -9.52 14.78 12.13
N ASP A 105 -9.40 15.29 13.36
CA ASP A 105 -9.90 14.59 14.54
C ASP A 105 -11.41 14.51 14.48
N VAL A 106 -11.96 13.33 14.18
CA VAL A 106 -13.40 13.17 13.84
C VAL A 106 -14.35 13.66 14.93
N ASN A 107 -13.93 13.69 16.19
CA ASN A 107 -14.71 14.18 17.32
C ASN A 107 -14.48 15.67 17.64
N ALA A 108 -13.68 16.38 16.86
CA ALA A 108 -13.48 17.80 17.01
C ALA A 108 -14.64 18.58 16.35
N GLU A 109 -14.98 19.72 16.93
CA GLU A 109 -15.95 20.62 16.33
C GLU A 109 -15.49 21.08 14.94
N GLY A 110 -16.38 20.96 13.95
CA GLY A 110 -16.10 21.34 12.55
C GLY A 110 -15.22 20.35 11.78
N ALA A 111 -14.89 19.18 12.33
CA ALA A 111 -14.01 18.20 11.66
C ALA A 111 -14.51 17.82 10.25
N VAL A 112 -15.81 17.53 10.10
CA VAL A 112 -16.38 17.19 8.78
C VAL A 112 -16.19 18.32 7.76
N LYS A 113 -16.36 19.57 8.17
CA LYS A 113 -16.13 20.75 7.31
C LYS A 113 -14.67 20.91 6.92
N GLU A 114 -13.76 20.64 7.85
CA GLU A 114 -12.33 20.69 7.57
C GLU A 114 -11.89 19.59 6.60
N ILE A 115 -12.40 18.35 6.79
CA ILE A 115 -12.19 17.25 5.87
C ILE A 115 -12.71 17.62 4.48
N GLU A 116 -13.94 18.12 4.40
CA GLU A 116 -14.58 18.55 3.15
C GLU A 116 -13.77 19.63 2.44
N ARG A 117 -13.28 20.63 3.18
CA ARG A 117 -12.44 21.71 2.64
C ARG A 117 -11.22 21.22 1.88
N TYR A 118 -10.58 20.12 2.33
CA TYR A 118 -9.44 19.55 1.61
C TYR A 118 -9.85 18.58 0.50
N LEU A 119 -11.03 17.97 0.57
CA LEU A 119 -11.61 17.30 -0.58
C LEU A 119 -11.86 18.29 -1.74
N ASP A 120 -12.35 19.48 -1.42
CA ASP A 120 -12.52 20.57 -2.42
C ASP A 120 -11.18 21.04 -3.01
N LYS A 121 -10.07 20.86 -2.28
CA LYS A 121 -8.71 21.16 -2.73
C LYS A 121 -8.01 20.00 -3.42
N GLY A 122 -8.74 18.90 -3.70
CA GLY A 122 -8.24 17.78 -4.48
C GLY A 122 -7.74 16.58 -3.67
N ALA A 123 -8.04 16.47 -2.38
CA ALA A 123 -7.82 15.21 -1.66
C ALA A 123 -8.68 14.10 -2.27
N ILE A 124 -8.11 12.91 -2.43
CA ILE A 124 -8.74 11.78 -3.16
C ILE A 124 -9.33 10.71 -2.24
N GLY A 125 -9.36 10.95 -0.94
CA GLY A 125 -9.89 10.05 0.08
C GLY A 125 -9.86 10.69 1.46
N ILE A 126 -10.32 9.95 2.47
CA ILE A 126 -10.36 10.39 3.87
C ILE A 126 -9.58 9.40 4.74
N GLY A 127 -8.66 9.90 5.55
CA GLY A 127 -7.84 9.09 6.48
C GLY A 127 -6.35 9.48 6.47
N GLU A 128 -5.53 8.81 7.21
CA GLU A 128 -5.79 7.64 8.09
C GLU A 128 -6.64 8.08 9.28
N LEU A 129 -7.87 7.57 9.40
CA LEU A 129 -8.68 7.85 10.59
C LEU A 129 -8.15 7.03 11.77
N LYS A 130 -7.61 7.73 12.77
CA LYS A 130 -6.95 7.15 13.94
C LYS A 130 -7.42 7.87 15.20
N ASP A 131 -8.69 7.67 15.51
CA ASP A 131 -9.37 8.38 16.57
C ASP A 131 -9.77 7.48 17.73
N LYS A 132 -9.77 8.04 18.96
CA LYS A 132 -10.18 7.33 20.18
C LYS A 132 -11.71 7.28 20.31
N VAL A 133 -12.35 6.70 19.30
CA VAL A 133 -13.80 6.53 19.22
C VAL A 133 -14.13 5.09 18.80
N PRO A 134 -15.35 4.59 19.06
CA PRO A 134 -15.83 3.36 18.43
C PRO A 134 -15.87 3.47 16.92
N CYS A 135 -15.55 2.37 16.22
CA CYS A 135 -15.53 2.33 14.75
C CYS A 135 -16.90 2.55 14.10
N ASP A 136 -17.96 2.41 14.87
CA ASP A 136 -19.37 2.61 14.52
C ASP A 136 -19.99 3.86 15.19
N SER A 137 -19.16 4.75 15.75
CA SER A 137 -19.63 5.98 16.40
C SER A 137 -20.30 6.95 15.44
N GLU A 138 -21.13 7.84 15.96
CA GLU A 138 -21.76 8.91 15.18
C GLU A 138 -20.75 9.79 14.42
N TYR A 139 -19.54 9.95 14.97
CA TYR A 139 -18.46 10.71 14.32
C TYR A 139 -17.99 10.02 13.04
N ILE A 140 -17.73 8.70 13.12
CA ILE A 140 -17.35 7.89 11.96
C ILE A 140 -18.51 7.86 10.93
N ILE A 141 -19.75 7.74 11.39
CA ILE A 141 -20.92 7.76 10.53
C ILE A 141 -21.01 9.09 9.74
N LYS A 142 -20.83 10.26 10.40
CA LYS A 142 -20.84 11.56 9.72
C LYS A 142 -19.74 11.69 8.66
N VAL A 143 -18.55 11.16 8.94
CA VAL A 143 -17.45 11.14 7.96
C VAL A 143 -17.76 10.18 6.82
N ALA A 144 -18.40 9.03 7.08
CA ALA A 144 -18.83 8.09 6.05
C ALA A 144 -19.96 8.66 5.16
N GLU A 145 -20.85 9.48 5.72
CA GLU A 145 -21.85 10.26 4.95
C GLU A 145 -21.15 11.21 3.97
N LEU A 146 -20.16 11.97 4.44
CA LEU A 146 -19.36 12.84 3.57
C LEU A 146 -18.63 12.03 2.49
N ALA A 147 -18.00 10.91 2.86
CA ALA A 147 -17.29 10.04 1.91
C ALA A 147 -18.23 9.50 0.82
N ARG A 148 -19.46 9.10 1.18
CA ARG A 148 -20.51 8.69 0.24
C ARG A 148 -20.86 9.83 -0.72
N ASP A 149 -21.12 11.02 -0.18
CA ASP A 149 -21.60 12.18 -0.95
C ASP A 149 -20.51 12.70 -1.91
N ARG A 150 -19.25 12.53 -1.55
CA ARG A 150 -18.08 12.92 -2.36
C ARG A 150 -17.55 11.78 -3.24
N GLY A 151 -18.03 10.53 -3.07
CA GLY A 151 -17.61 9.37 -3.84
C GLY A 151 -16.17 8.96 -3.59
N VAL A 152 -15.62 9.21 -2.39
CA VAL A 152 -14.23 8.94 -2.03
C VAL A 152 -14.08 7.78 -1.03
N PRO A 153 -12.95 7.06 -1.02
CA PRO A 153 -12.71 6.00 -0.04
C PRO A 153 -12.33 6.55 1.34
N MET A 154 -12.46 5.67 2.36
CA MET A 154 -12.03 5.91 3.74
C MET A 154 -11.00 4.88 4.16
N LEU A 155 -9.89 5.30 4.76
CA LEU A 155 -8.90 4.42 5.37
C LEU A 155 -8.99 4.49 6.90
N MET A 156 -9.19 3.32 7.51
CA MET A 156 -9.51 3.14 8.93
C MET A 156 -8.37 2.43 9.66
N HIS A 157 -7.80 3.06 10.68
CA HIS A 157 -6.84 2.43 11.59
C HIS A 157 -7.58 1.72 12.73
N PHE A 158 -7.60 0.40 12.73
CA PHE A 158 -8.22 -0.40 13.79
C PHE A 158 -7.18 -0.87 14.80
N GLN A 159 -7.29 -0.38 16.04
CA GLN A 159 -6.42 -0.80 17.16
C GLN A 159 -7.24 -0.94 18.42
N GLU A 160 -7.52 -2.18 18.80
CA GLU A 160 -8.29 -2.48 20.00
C GLU A 160 -7.67 -1.86 21.25
N GLY A 161 -8.52 -1.34 22.12
CA GLY A 161 -8.13 -0.62 23.33
C GLY A 161 -7.60 0.80 23.09
N MET A 162 -7.51 1.28 21.81
CA MET A 162 -6.94 2.60 21.53
C MET A 162 -7.68 3.39 20.45
N TYR A 163 -7.78 2.87 19.23
CA TYR A 163 -8.31 3.62 18.08
C TYR A 163 -9.37 2.83 17.32
N ASN A 164 -10.46 3.48 16.95
CA ASN A 164 -11.59 2.91 16.20
C ASN A 164 -11.95 1.52 16.71
N VAL A 165 -12.16 1.43 18.03
CA VAL A 165 -12.40 0.17 18.76
C VAL A 165 -13.72 -0.49 18.39
N GLY A 166 -13.82 -1.81 18.64
CA GLY A 166 -15.04 -2.57 18.36
C GLY A 166 -15.12 -3.04 16.91
N PHE A 167 -14.00 -3.49 16.37
CA PHE A 167 -13.90 -3.95 14.98
C PHE A 167 -15.00 -4.93 14.59
N GLU A 168 -15.43 -5.80 15.51
CA GLU A 168 -16.49 -6.80 15.28
C GLU A 168 -17.86 -6.17 14.92
N ARG A 169 -18.07 -4.88 15.18
CA ARG A 169 -19.29 -4.16 14.81
C ARG A 169 -19.16 -3.36 13.52
N PHE A 170 -17.97 -3.27 12.94
CA PHE A 170 -17.74 -2.44 11.74
C PHE A 170 -18.54 -2.90 10.51
N HIS A 171 -18.98 -4.16 10.48
CA HIS A 171 -19.87 -4.65 9.44
C HIS A 171 -21.14 -3.80 9.31
N THR A 172 -21.67 -3.24 10.41
CA THR A 172 -22.85 -2.37 10.38
C THR A 172 -22.61 -1.09 9.59
N VAL A 173 -21.36 -0.57 9.62
CA VAL A 173 -20.95 0.59 8.82
C VAL A 173 -20.81 0.20 7.34
N LEU A 174 -20.23 -0.97 7.04
CA LEU A 174 -20.14 -1.47 5.68
C LEU A 174 -21.50 -1.64 5.02
N GLU A 175 -22.47 -2.17 5.77
CA GLU A 175 -23.86 -2.38 5.33
C GLU A 175 -24.62 -1.06 5.15
N LYS A 176 -24.42 -0.10 6.06
CA LYS A 176 -25.04 1.23 6.00
C LYS A 176 -24.54 2.06 4.81
N PHE A 177 -23.28 1.87 4.39
CA PHE A 177 -22.64 2.65 3.33
C PHE A 177 -22.08 1.77 2.21
N PRO A 178 -22.91 1.03 1.47
CA PRO A 178 -22.45 0.03 0.49
C PRO A 178 -21.69 0.64 -0.70
N THR A 179 -21.80 1.94 -0.95
CA THR A 179 -21.11 2.64 -2.03
C THR A 179 -19.76 3.25 -1.61
N VAL A 180 -19.51 3.39 -0.30
CA VAL A 180 -18.23 3.87 0.23
C VAL A 180 -17.24 2.72 0.26
N LYS A 181 -16.05 2.90 -0.31
CA LYS A 181 -14.95 1.93 -0.21
C LYS A 181 -14.21 2.15 1.10
N PHE A 182 -14.24 1.18 1.98
CA PHE A 182 -13.50 1.21 3.24
C PHE A 182 -12.22 0.40 3.12
N ILE A 183 -11.10 0.97 3.57
CA ILE A 183 -9.79 0.32 3.58
C ILE A 183 -9.41 0.05 5.03
N GLY A 184 -9.38 -1.22 5.43
CA GLY A 184 -8.98 -1.64 6.77
C GLY A 184 -7.46 -1.70 6.89
N HIS A 185 -6.97 -1.19 8.01
CA HIS A 185 -5.55 -1.10 8.32
C HIS A 185 -5.30 -1.36 9.81
N ALA A 186 -4.04 -1.61 10.14
CA ALA A 186 -3.45 -1.77 11.46
C ALA A 186 -3.74 -3.10 12.17
N MET A 187 -3.38 -3.15 13.45
CA MET A 187 -3.18 -4.40 14.16
C MET A 187 -4.46 -5.21 14.32
N THR A 188 -5.56 -4.58 14.73
CA THR A 188 -6.82 -5.31 14.96
C THR A 188 -7.40 -5.86 13.67
N PHE A 189 -7.35 -5.10 12.57
CA PHE A 189 -7.72 -5.61 11.25
C PHE A 189 -6.93 -6.90 10.92
N TRP A 190 -5.61 -6.87 11.08
CA TRP A 190 -4.75 -8.00 10.74
C TRP A 190 -4.75 -9.14 11.76
N CYS A 191 -5.07 -8.89 13.04
CA CYS A 191 -5.27 -9.93 14.03
C CYS A 191 -6.50 -10.80 13.70
N HIS A 192 -7.55 -10.17 13.23
CA HIS A 192 -8.81 -10.84 12.90
C HIS A 192 -8.81 -11.65 11.58
N VAL A 193 -7.65 -11.91 10.97
CA VAL A 193 -7.49 -12.99 9.98
C VAL A 193 -7.64 -14.37 10.65
N ASP A 194 -7.36 -14.44 11.96
CA ASP A 194 -7.51 -15.62 12.80
C ASP A 194 -8.91 -15.66 13.42
N LYS A 195 -9.65 -16.75 13.19
CA LYS A 195 -10.98 -16.96 13.78
C LYS A 195 -10.98 -17.01 15.30
N ASN A 196 -9.89 -17.49 15.88
CA ASN A 196 -9.74 -17.68 17.32
C ASN A 196 -9.00 -16.54 18.02
N TYR A 197 -8.68 -15.44 17.30
CA TYR A 197 -8.01 -14.30 17.89
C TYR A 197 -8.82 -13.72 19.07
N THR A 198 -8.10 -13.42 20.13
CA THR A 198 -8.61 -12.71 21.30
C THR A 198 -7.62 -11.62 21.71
N ALA A 199 -8.06 -10.62 22.46
CA ALA A 199 -7.20 -9.55 22.96
C ALA A 199 -6.01 -10.06 23.81
N LYS A 200 -6.10 -11.27 24.38
CA LYS A 200 -5.02 -11.91 25.13
C LYS A 200 -3.82 -12.29 24.26
N ASP A 201 -4.03 -12.48 22.97
CA ASP A 201 -2.97 -12.81 22.01
C ASP A 201 -2.11 -11.61 21.64
N GLY A 202 -2.49 -10.41 22.09
CA GLY A 202 -1.82 -9.13 21.80
C GLY A 202 -2.02 -8.67 20.36
N LEU A 203 -1.43 -7.52 20.06
CA LEU A 203 -1.59 -6.86 18.73
C LEU A 203 -0.68 -7.42 17.64
N TYR A 204 0.28 -8.27 17.97
CA TYR A 204 1.18 -8.99 17.07
C TYR A 204 1.22 -10.48 17.46
N PRO A 205 0.12 -11.21 17.29
CA PRO A 205 0.02 -12.60 17.73
C PRO A 205 1.04 -13.48 17.01
N LYS A 206 1.58 -14.46 17.75
CA LYS A 206 2.53 -15.46 17.25
C LYS A 206 1.90 -16.84 17.13
N THR A 207 0.63 -16.98 17.51
CA THR A 207 -0.13 -18.22 17.48
C THR A 207 -0.45 -18.63 16.04
N LYS A 208 -0.70 -19.92 15.84
CA LYS A 208 -1.16 -20.46 14.56
C LYS A 208 -2.52 -19.85 14.19
N ILE A 209 -2.69 -19.52 12.91
CA ILE A 209 -3.94 -18.96 12.39
C ILE A 209 -4.96 -20.08 12.17
N THR A 210 -6.15 -19.90 12.73
CA THR A 210 -7.33 -20.68 12.36
C THR A 210 -8.08 -19.88 11.29
N PRO A 211 -8.24 -20.41 10.05
CA PRO A 211 -8.92 -19.72 8.95
C PRO A 211 -10.37 -19.33 9.27
N GLY A 212 -10.88 -18.30 8.60
CA GLY A 212 -12.27 -17.83 8.72
C GLY A 212 -12.47 -16.76 9.78
N GLY A 213 -11.42 -16.01 10.11
CA GLY A 213 -11.53 -14.80 10.94
C GLY A 213 -12.39 -13.71 10.30
N LEU A 214 -12.72 -12.66 11.07
CA LEU A 214 -13.62 -11.59 10.61
C LEU A 214 -13.07 -10.90 9.36
N THR A 215 -11.78 -10.58 9.33
CA THR A 215 -11.15 -9.92 8.18
C THR A 215 -11.24 -10.76 6.91
N ASP A 216 -10.96 -12.06 7.00
CA ASP A 216 -11.05 -13.01 5.88
C ASP A 216 -12.48 -13.09 5.33
N ARG A 217 -13.47 -13.20 6.21
CA ARG A 217 -14.89 -13.23 5.84
C ARG A 217 -15.34 -11.90 5.23
N TRP A 218 -15.03 -10.77 5.86
CA TRP A 218 -15.53 -9.48 5.39
C TRP A 218 -14.89 -9.02 4.09
N LEU A 219 -13.64 -9.35 3.83
CA LEU A 219 -13.05 -9.16 2.51
C LEU A 219 -13.75 -9.99 1.43
N THR A 220 -14.35 -11.13 1.79
CA THR A 220 -15.16 -11.95 0.88
C THR A 220 -16.58 -11.40 0.73
N ASP A 221 -17.24 -11.11 1.84
CA ASP A 221 -18.68 -10.88 1.91
C ASP A 221 -19.07 -9.45 1.51
N TYR A 222 -18.21 -8.45 1.82
CA TYR A 222 -18.51 -7.04 1.56
C TYR A 222 -17.73 -6.52 0.33
N PRO A 223 -18.42 -6.19 -0.78
CA PRO A 223 -17.76 -5.69 -2.00
C PRO A 223 -17.04 -4.34 -1.79
N ASN A 224 -17.42 -3.60 -0.78
CA ASN A 224 -16.91 -2.27 -0.43
C ASN A 224 -15.81 -2.29 0.65
N PHE A 225 -15.34 -3.46 1.10
CA PHE A 225 -14.25 -3.58 2.08
C PHE A 225 -12.96 -4.05 1.41
N TYR A 226 -11.85 -3.40 1.76
CA TYR A 226 -10.50 -3.59 1.21
C TYR A 226 -9.48 -3.68 2.35
N GLY A 227 -8.29 -4.22 2.08
CA GLY A 227 -7.22 -4.33 3.06
C GLY A 227 -5.94 -3.63 2.61
N ASP A 228 -5.39 -2.80 3.49
CA ASP A 228 -4.07 -2.19 3.34
C ASP A 228 -3.00 -3.07 3.98
N VAL A 229 -2.05 -3.54 3.18
CA VAL A 229 -0.96 -4.45 3.62
C VAL A 229 0.22 -3.69 4.24
N SER A 230 0.03 -2.47 4.71
CA SER A 230 1.09 -1.65 5.27
C SER A 230 1.53 -2.05 6.68
N ALA A 231 2.55 -1.41 7.20
CA ALA A 231 3.14 -1.59 8.53
C ALA A 231 3.60 -3.03 8.86
N GLY A 232 4.12 -3.23 10.06
CA GLY A 232 4.52 -4.55 10.57
C GLY A 232 3.33 -5.48 10.84
N SER A 233 2.11 -4.94 11.01
CA SER A 233 0.91 -5.74 11.29
C SER A 233 0.52 -6.62 10.10
N GLY A 234 0.55 -6.08 8.88
CA GLY A 234 0.32 -6.86 7.66
C GLY A 234 1.39 -7.92 7.45
N THR A 235 2.67 -7.55 7.63
CA THR A 235 3.79 -8.51 7.54
C THR A 235 3.65 -9.64 8.57
N ASN A 236 3.35 -9.31 9.84
CA ASN A 236 3.13 -10.31 10.88
C ASN A 236 2.00 -11.29 10.52
N ALA A 237 0.86 -10.78 10.10
CA ALA A 237 -0.29 -11.62 9.77
C ALA A 237 0.00 -12.60 8.63
N LEU A 238 0.73 -12.15 7.60
CA LEU A 238 0.98 -12.96 6.41
C LEU A 238 2.18 -13.91 6.56
N LEU A 239 3.22 -13.51 7.31
CA LEU A 239 4.44 -14.33 7.47
C LEU A 239 4.41 -15.27 8.66
N ARG A 240 3.59 -15.04 9.69
CA ARG A 240 3.56 -15.96 10.86
C ARG A 240 3.10 -17.38 10.50
N GLN A 241 2.40 -17.53 9.38
CA GLN A 241 2.04 -18.83 8.78
C GLN A 241 2.05 -18.66 7.25
N PRO A 242 3.18 -18.89 6.56
CA PRO A 242 3.35 -18.54 5.14
C PRO A 242 2.33 -19.19 4.19
N ASP A 243 1.97 -20.46 4.40
CA ASP A 243 0.97 -21.14 3.56
C ASP A 243 -0.42 -20.48 3.66
N PHE A 244 -0.81 -20.07 4.87
CA PHE A 244 -2.03 -19.28 5.07
C PHE A 244 -1.89 -17.92 4.40
N GLY A 245 -0.76 -17.22 4.62
CA GLY A 245 -0.50 -15.91 4.04
C GLY A 245 -0.59 -15.91 2.51
N LYS A 246 0.02 -16.91 1.86
CA LYS A 246 -0.08 -17.11 0.42
C LYS A 246 -1.53 -17.28 -0.02
N SER A 247 -2.22 -18.24 0.57
CA SER A 247 -3.63 -18.54 0.24
C SER A 247 -4.56 -17.34 0.49
N PHE A 248 -4.32 -16.57 1.56
CA PHE A 248 -5.06 -15.35 1.87
C PHE A 248 -4.87 -14.27 0.80
N VAL A 249 -3.62 -14.00 0.41
CA VAL A 249 -3.31 -13.00 -0.63
C VAL A 249 -3.90 -13.40 -1.99
N GLU A 250 -3.77 -14.67 -2.38
CA GLU A 250 -4.34 -15.19 -3.64
C GLU A 250 -5.88 -15.10 -3.65
N ARG A 251 -6.54 -15.39 -2.53
CA ARG A 251 -7.99 -15.30 -2.38
C ARG A 251 -8.52 -13.87 -2.43
N HIS A 252 -7.79 -12.95 -1.82
CA HIS A 252 -8.18 -11.53 -1.71
C HIS A 252 -7.41 -10.61 -2.65
N GLN A 253 -6.77 -11.14 -3.69
CA GLN A 253 -5.91 -10.39 -4.61
C GLN A 253 -6.54 -9.15 -5.25
N ASP A 254 -7.87 -9.11 -5.36
CA ASP A 254 -8.64 -8.00 -5.93
C ASP A 254 -9.11 -6.97 -4.87
N LYS A 255 -8.78 -7.22 -3.60
CA LYS A 255 -9.18 -6.41 -2.44
C LYS A 255 -8.01 -5.86 -1.63
N LEU A 256 -6.80 -6.39 -1.84
CA LEU A 256 -5.61 -5.96 -1.12
C LEU A 256 -4.91 -4.82 -1.87
N LEU A 257 -4.39 -3.88 -1.12
CA LEU A 257 -3.69 -2.69 -1.59
C LEU A 257 -2.30 -2.63 -0.94
N PHE A 258 -1.27 -2.32 -1.73
CA PHE A 258 0.07 -2.10 -1.22
C PHE A 258 0.17 -0.75 -0.54
N GLY A 259 0.56 -0.75 0.73
CA GLY A 259 1.01 0.39 1.48
C GLY A 259 2.31 0.04 2.21
N SER A 260 3.16 1.01 2.46
CA SER A 260 4.39 0.77 3.21
C SER A 260 4.29 1.17 4.67
N ASP A 261 3.67 2.30 4.98
CA ASP A 261 3.67 2.93 6.31
C ASP A 261 5.08 2.98 6.91
N CYS A 262 6.03 3.38 6.05
CA CYS A 262 7.45 3.28 6.35
C CYS A 262 8.03 4.63 6.78
N SER A 263 8.67 4.67 7.95
CA SER A 263 9.38 5.86 8.44
C SER A 263 10.87 5.88 8.08
N CYS A 264 11.38 4.88 7.35
CA CYS A 264 12.78 4.81 6.93
C CYS A 264 13.15 6.02 6.07
N ARG A 265 14.32 6.62 6.35
CA ARG A 265 14.77 7.86 5.68
C ARG A 265 15.27 7.63 4.26
N THR A 266 15.80 6.45 3.98
CA THR A 266 16.52 6.17 2.72
C THR A 266 15.80 5.20 1.80
N GLY A 267 14.87 4.40 2.33
CA GLY A 267 14.21 3.34 1.54
C GLY A 267 15.08 2.10 1.28
N VAL A 268 16.17 1.94 2.02
CA VAL A 268 17.09 0.80 1.88
C VAL A 268 17.41 0.19 3.24
N GLY A 269 17.87 -1.06 3.21
CA GLY A 269 18.29 -1.80 4.41
C GLY A 269 17.17 -2.59 5.08
N PRO A 270 17.54 -3.45 6.03
CA PRO A 270 16.62 -4.44 6.61
C PRO A 270 15.54 -3.85 7.54
N THR A 271 15.70 -2.61 7.98
CA THR A 271 14.71 -1.91 8.83
C THR A 271 13.69 -1.10 8.03
N CYS A 272 13.78 -1.12 6.70
CA CYS A 272 12.82 -0.45 5.83
C CYS A 272 11.59 -1.34 5.60
N SER A 273 10.41 -0.91 6.04
CA SER A 273 9.17 -1.68 5.88
C SER A 273 8.84 -1.98 4.42
N SER A 274 9.19 -1.09 3.48
CA SER A 274 9.01 -1.37 2.05
C SER A 274 9.87 -2.54 1.58
N VAL A 275 11.17 -2.55 1.97
CA VAL A 275 12.09 -3.64 1.66
C VAL A 275 11.61 -4.95 2.29
N GLU A 276 11.15 -4.89 3.54
CA GLU A 276 10.56 -6.04 4.24
C GLU A 276 9.35 -6.61 3.48
N LYS A 277 8.44 -5.75 3.00
CA LYS A 277 7.28 -6.19 2.22
C LYS A 277 7.66 -6.84 0.89
N PHE A 278 8.63 -6.28 0.17
CA PHE A 278 9.12 -6.93 -1.05
C PHE A 278 9.79 -8.29 -0.77
N ALA A 279 10.47 -8.42 0.38
CA ALA A 279 10.98 -9.72 0.83
C ALA A 279 9.83 -10.69 1.20
N MET A 280 8.80 -10.19 1.88
CA MET A 280 7.60 -10.98 2.23
C MET A 280 6.94 -11.58 0.98
N TRP A 281 6.73 -10.79 -0.08
CA TRP A 281 6.12 -11.30 -1.31
C TRP A 281 6.93 -12.45 -1.93
N ARG A 282 8.26 -12.34 -1.93
CA ARG A 282 9.15 -13.42 -2.40
C ARG A 282 9.05 -14.67 -1.52
N THR A 283 9.06 -14.49 -0.20
CA THR A 283 8.93 -15.59 0.78
C THR A 283 7.62 -16.35 0.61
N LEU A 284 6.53 -15.63 0.37
CA LEU A 284 5.22 -16.24 0.13
C LEU A 284 5.09 -16.87 -1.26
N GLY A 285 6.01 -16.62 -2.18
CA GLY A 285 5.95 -17.11 -3.57
C GLY A 285 4.70 -16.60 -4.30
N ILE A 286 4.36 -15.32 -4.12
CA ILE A 286 3.22 -14.69 -4.79
C ILE A 286 3.57 -14.46 -6.27
N SER A 287 2.68 -14.85 -7.18
CA SER A 287 2.88 -14.68 -8.61
C SER A 287 2.90 -13.20 -9.03
N GLU A 288 3.61 -12.87 -10.11
CA GLU A 288 3.67 -11.51 -10.65
C GLU A 288 2.28 -10.95 -11.00
N ALA A 289 1.38 -11.81 -11.50
CA ALA A 289 0.01 -11.41 -11.83
C ALA A 289 -0.76 -10.94 -10.58
N VAL A 290 -0.62 -11.64 -9.46
CA VAL A 290 -1.23 -11.28 -8.17
C VAL A 290 -0.54 -10.03 -7.60
N LEU A 291 0.80 -9.96 -7.65
CA LEU A 291 1.54 -8.77 -7.21
C LEU A 291 1.13 -7.52 -8.00
N ARG A 292 0.94 -7.65 -9.32
CA ARG A 292 0.47 -6.54 -10.15
C ARG A 292 -0.88 -6.00 -9.70
N LYS A 293 -1.80 -6.87 -9.25
CA LYS A 293 -3.08 -6.44 -8.68
C LYS A 293 -2.87 -5.68 -7.37
N VAL A 294 -2.17 -6.28 -6.42
CA VAL A 294 -1.99 -5.73 -5.07
C VAL A 294 -1.17 -4.44 -5.09
N GLN A 295 -0.10 -4.38 -5.88
CA GLN A 295 0.83 -3.24 -5.90
C GLN A 295 0.41 -2.12 -6.85
N TYR A 296 -0.51 -2.38 -7.79
CA TYR A 296 -0.84 -1.39 -8.81
C TYR A 296 -2.31 -1.35 -9.20
N LEU A 297 -2.87 -2.45 -9.76
CA LEU A 297 -4.16 -2.39 -10.45
C LEU A 297 -5.33 -2.05 -9.53
N ASN A 298 -5.32 -2.56 -8.29
CA ASN A 298 -6.39 -2.30 -7.33
C ASN A 298 -6.43 -0.83 -6.93
N ALA A 299 -5.28 -0.24 -6.60
CA ALA A 299 -5.19 1.18 -6.29
C ALA A 299 -5.51 2.04 -7.52
N LYS A 300 -4.97 1.71 -8.70
CA LYS A 300 -5.32 2.40 -9.94
C LYS A 300 -6.83 2.45 -10.17
N LYS A 301 -7.53 1.31 -10.02
CA LYS A 301 -8.98 1.21 -10.16
C LYS A 301 -9.74 1.97 -9.08
N MET A 302 -9.29 1.85 -7.81
CA MET A 302 -9.95 2.48 -6.67
C MET A 302 -9.97 4.00 -6.80
N PHE A 303 -8.83 4.60 -7.16
CA PHE A 303 -8.63 6.04 -7.24
C PHE A 303 -8.79 6.62 -8.66
N ASN A 304 -9.18 5.78 -9.62
CA ASN A 304 -9.37 6.17 -11.01
C ASN A 304 -8.13 6.85 -11.62
N PHE A 305 -6.92 6.35 -11.29
CA PHE A 305 -5.70 6.89 -11.87
C PHE A 305 -5.58 6.53 -13.35
N LYS A 306 -5.15 7.51 -14.16
CA LYS A 306 -4.73 7.25 -15.54
C LYS A 306 -3.54 6.29 -15.56
N ASP A 307 -3.22 5.71 -16.73
CA ASP A 307 -2.04 4.87 -16.85
C ASP A 307 -0.79 5.64 -16.39
N ILE A 308 -0.04 5.00 -15.50
CA ILE A 308 1.22 5.50 -15.00
C ILE A 308 2.27 4.81 -15.88
N ALA A 309 2.98 5.62 -16.64
CA ALA A 309 4.03 5.15 -17.56
C ALA A 309 5.26 4.68 -16.79
#